data_9d4adb07d5f3693927fb8c64791a4f7f
#
_entry.id   9d4adb07d5f3693927fb8c64791a4f7f
#
_cell.length_a   1.000
_cell.length_b   1.000
_cell.length_c   1.000
_cell.angle_alpha   90.00
_cell.angle_beta   90.00
_cell.angle_gamma   90.00
#
_symmetry.space_group_name_H-M   'P 1'
#
loop_
_entity.id
_entity.type
_entity.pdbx_description
1 polymer ?
#
loop_
_entity_poly.entity_id
_entity_poly.type
_entity_poly.pdbx_seq_one_letter_code
_entity_poly.pdbx_strand_id
1 'polypeptide(L)'
;MTPKAHRFTMSHIRRYTRYLLDQERAPATIQKYLHDLTALLSWLDGRPMIKANLIAWKEALTADHAPTTVNSMVAAVNGFLSFMGWCECKVKLLNIQKATFCDPDKELTRAEYTRLVRAAEQEGNQRLSLLIQAICATG
;
A
#
# COMPACT_ATOMS: atom_id res chain seq x y z
N MET A 1 27.60 -9.34 10.05
CA MET A 1 26.56 -8.90 11.01
C MET A 1 25.37 -9.82 10.92
N THR A 2 25.06 -10.50 11.98
CA THR A 2 23.82 -11.28 12.04
C THR A 2 22.66 -10.31 12.26
N PRO A 3 21.61 -10.36 11.43
CA PRO A 3 20.44 -9.52 11.65
C PRO A 3 19.79 -9.85 12.98
N LYS A 4 19.31 -8.85 13.69
CA LYS A 4 18.55 -9.07 14.92
C LYS A 4 17.27 -9.84 14.61
N ALA A 5 17.10 -10.97 15.26
CA ALA A 5 15.88 -11.74 15.15
C ALA A 5 14.87 -11.24 16.19
N HIS A 6 13.72 -10.78 15.75
CA HIS A 6 12.65 -10.32 16.61
C HIS A 6 11.54 -11.36 16.66
N ARG A 7 11.07 -11.64 17.86
CA ARG A 7 9.96 -12.56 18.03
C ARG A 7 8.64 -11.81 17.88
N PHE A 8 7.95 -12.05 16.79
CA PHE A 8 6.66 -11.41 16.52
C PHE A 8 5.53 -12.23 17.15
N THR A 9 4.69 -11.58 17.94
CA THR A 9 3.57 -12.22 18.67
C THR A 9 2.32 -11.36 18.59
N MET A 10 1.17 -11.93 18.98
CA MET A 10 -0.11 -11.21 19.07
C MET A 10 -0.04 -10.00 20.00
N SER A 11 0.81 -10.07 21.01
CA SER A 11 1.04 -8.96 21.93
C SER A 11 1.50 -7.70 21.23
N HIS A 12 2.38 -7.85 20.25
CA HIS A 12 2.86 -6.73 19.42
C HIS A 12 1.75 -6.15 18.57
N ILE A 13 0.89 -7.01 18.01
CA ILE A 13 -0.27 -6.57 17.22
C ILE A 13 -1.23 -5.77 18.08
N ARG A 14 -1.51 -6.20 19.30
CA ARG A 14 -2.38 -5.48 20.24
C ARG A 14 -1.80 -4.10 20.58
N ARG A 15 -0.50 -4.03 20.81
CA ARG A 15 0.19 -2.77 21.10
C ARG A 15 0.06 -1.81 19.93
N TYR A 16 0.25 -2.29 18.73
CA TYR A 16 0.13 -1.48 17.51
C TYR A 16 -1.33 -1.02 17.30
N THR A 17 -2.28 -1.88 17.58
CA THR A 17 -3.71 -1.53 17.51
C THR A 17 -4.03 -0.36 18.43
N ARG A 18 -3.54 -0.40 19.65
CA ARG A 18 -3.73 0.70 20.61
C ARG A 18 -3.10 1.98 20.10
N TYR A 19 -1.91 1.88 19.54
CA TYR A 19 -1.24 3.03 18.92
C TYR A 19 -2.07 3.63 17.79
N LEU A 20 -2.63 2.80 16.90
CA LEU A 20 -3.47 3.26 15.79
C LEU A 20 -4.75 3.94 16.30
N LEU A 21 -5.34 3.42 17.36
CA LEU A 21 -6.50 4.04 18.00
C LEU A 21 -6.15 5.41 18.58
N ASP A 22 -5.00 5.52 19.23
CA ASP A 22 -4.50 6.79 19.78
C ASP A 22 -4.20 7.81 18.66
N GLN A 23 -3.86 7.35 17.46
CA GLN A 23 -3.64 8.19 16.29
C GLN A 23 -4.95 8.53 15.55
N GLU A 24 -6.09 8.13 16.09
CA GLU A 24 -7.41 8.39 15.54
C GLU A 24 -7.56 7.88 14.09
N ARG A 25 -6.93 6.76 13.78
CA ARG A 25 -7.06 6.13 12.46
C ARG A 25 -8.48 5.59 12.25
N ALA A 26 -8.92 5.59 10.98
CA ALA A 26 -10.23 5.07 10.62
C ALA A 26 -10.38 3.59 11.02
N PRO A 27 -11.54 3.14 11.53
CA PRO A 27 -11.73 1.73 11.91
C PRO A 27 -11.43 0.75 10.79
N ALA A 28 -11.81 1.07 9.55
CA ALA A 28 -11.54 0.23 8.39
C ALA A 28 -10.02 0.08 8.15
N THR A 29 -9.26 1.15 8.33
CA THR A 29 -7.80 1.13 8.20
C THR A 29 -7.17 0.25 9.27
N ILE A 30 -7.64 0.36 10.51
CA ILE A 30 -7.15 -0.44 11.63
C ILE A 30 -7.43 -1.93 11.38
N GLN A 31 -8.63 -2.27 10.93
CA GLN A 31 -9.01 -3.64 10.62
C GLN A 31 -8.14 -4.22 9.50
N LYS A 32 -7.87 -3.44 8.48
CA LYS A 32 -7.00 -3.86 7.39
C LYS A 32 -5.59 -4.18 7.88
N TYR A 33 -5.02 -3.30 8.68
CA TYR A 33 -3.68 -3.50 9.23
C TYR A 33 -3.63 -4.71 10.14
N LEU A 34 -4.64 -4.89 10.98
CA LEU A 34 -4.75 -6.08 11.84
C LEU A 34 -4.83 -7.36 11.02
N HIS A 35 -5.62 -7.36 9.96
CA HIS A 35 -5.76 -8.51 9.07
C HIS A 35 -4.41 -8.87 8.45
N ASP A 36 -3.70 -7.87 7.92
CA ASP A 36 -2.41 -8.07 7.26
C ASP A 36 -1.35 -8.59 8.24
N LEU A 37 -1.30 -8.01 9.44
CA LEU A 37 -0.34 -8.43 10.47
C LEU A 37 -0.65 -9.82 11.00
N THR A 38 -1.92 -10.15 11.19
CA THR A 38 -2.35 -11.48 11.63
C THR A 38 -2.00 -12.53 10.58
N ALA A 39 -2.18 -12.21 9.30
CA ALA A 39 -1.80 -13.08 8.20
C ALA A 39 -0.29 -13.34 8.20
N LEU A 40 0.51 -12.30 8.42
CA LEU A 40 1.95 -12.43 8.52
C LEU A 40 2.35 -13.31 9.71
N LEU A 41 1.72 -13.10 10.87
CA LEU A 41 2.00 -13.91 12.06
C LEU A 41 1.71 -15.40 11.81
N SER A 42 0.59 -15.71 11.17
CA SER A 42 0.24 -17.08 10.78
C SER A 42 1.23 -17.66 9.78
N TRP A 43 1.66 -16.87 8.82
CA TRP A 43 2.63 -17.32 7.81
C TRP A 43 4.00 -17.61 8.44
N LEU A 44 4.42 -16.77 9.39
CA LEU A 44 5.69 -16.98 10.09
C LEU A 44 5.69 -18.25 10.93
N ASP A 45 4.56 -18.60 11.53
CA ASP A 45 4.37 -19.82 12.32
C ASP A 45 5.54 -20.11 13.27
N GLY A 46 5.83 -19.14 14.15
CA GLY A 46 6.90 -19.25 15.14
C GLY A 46 8.29 -18.85 14.63
N ARG A 47 8.45 -18.60 13.35
CA ARG A 47 9.72 -18.12 12.80
C ARG A 47 9.99 -16.67 13.24
N PRO A 48 11.26 -16.28 13.39
CA PRO A 48 11.58 -14.92 13.80
C PRO A 48 11.25 -13.90 12.71
N MET A 49 10.97 -12.67 13.14
CA MET A 49 10.77 -11.52 12.26
C MET A 49 12.14 -10.99 11.85
N ILE A 50 12.66 -11.47 10.71
CA ILE A 50 13.89 -10.98 10.12
C ILE A 50 13.63 -10.59 8.66
N LYS A 51 14.50 -9.75 8.10
CA LYS A 51 14.33 -9.27 6.73
C LYS A 51 14.23 -10.41 5.71
N ALA A 52 15.04 -11.47 5.88
CA ALA A 52 15.02 -12.62 4.98
C ALA A 52 13.65 -13.32 4.96
N ASN A 53 13.03 -13.49 6.13
CA ASN A 53 11.70 -14.08 6.22
C ASN A 53 10.63 -13.17 5.62
N LEU A 54 10.75 -11.86 5.78
CA LEU A 54 9.81 -10.90 5.18
C LEU A 54 9.96 -10.82 3.66
N ILE A 55 11.16 -10.96 3.14
CA ILE A 55 11.39 -11.05 1.69
C ILE A 55 10.70 -12.31 1.14
N ALA A 56 10.85 -13.44 1.81
CA ALA A 56 10.18 -14.69 1.43
C ALA A 56 8.66 -14.55 1.49
N TRP A 57 8.14 -13.87 2.51
CA TRP A 57 6.71 -13.58 2.64
C TRP A 57 6.21 -12.73 1.47
N LYS A 58 6.95 -11.68 1.11
CA LYS A 58 6.62 -10.82 -0.03
C LYS A 58 6.58 -11.62 -1.34
N GLU A 59 7.54 -12.50 -1.55
CA GLU A 59 7.57 -13.38 -2.73
C GLU A 59 6.36 -14.31 -2.76
N ALA A 60 5.99 -14.87 -1.61
CA ALA A 60 4.79 -15.71 -1.52
C ALA A 60 3.53 -14.94 -1.84
N LEU A 61 3.41 -13.69 -1.35
CA LEU A 61 2.27 -12.83 -1.67
C LEU A 61 2.23 -12.50 -3.17
N THR A 62 3.37 -12.26 -3.78
CA THR A 62 3.47 -11.91 -5.20
C THR A 62 2.94 -13.03 -6.10
N ALA A 63 3.06 -14.28 -5.65
CA ALA A 63 2.55 -15.43 -6.38
C ALA A 63 1.01 -15.49 -6.40
N ASP A 64 0.35 -15.02 -5.33
CA ASP A 64 -1.10 -15.17 -5.13
C ASP A 64 -1.90 -13.87 -5.25
N HIS A 65 -1.25 -12.72 -5.24
CA HIS A 65 -1.91 -11.41 -5.16
C HIS A 65 -1.43 -10.47 -6.26
N ALA A 66 -2.26 -9.50 -6.60
CA ALA A 66 -1.88 -8.42 -7.51
C ALA A 66 -0.78 -7.55 -6.88
N PRO A 67 0.13 -6.95 -7.70
CA PRO A 67 1.21 -6.12 -7.16
C PRO A 67 0.73 -4.98 -6.25
N THR A 68 -0.39 -4.35 -6.57
CA THR A 68 -0.97 -3.27 -5.73
C THR A 68 -1.39 -3.79 -4.36
N THR A 69 -1.97 -4.99 -4.31
CA THR A 69 -2.36 -5.63 -3.06
C THR A 69 -1.14 -5.99 -2.22
N VAL A 70 -0.11 -6.57 -2.85
CA VAL A 70 1.14 -6.90 -2.18
C VAL A 70 1.76 -5.64 -1.58
N ASN A 71 1.83 -4.55 -2.32
CA ASN A 71 2.37 -3.28 -1.84
C ASN A 71 1.58 -2.74 -0.66
N SER A 72 0.26 -2.85 -0.70
CA SER A 72 -0.61 -2.43 0.41
C SER A 72 -0.31 -3.21 1.68
N MET A 73 -0.15 -4.52 1.57
CA MET A 73 0.17 -5.39 2.71
C MET A 73 1.58 -5.12 3.25
N VAL A 74 2.56 -4.97 2.36
CA VAL A 74 3.94 -4.67 2.75
C VAL A 74 4.03 -3.29 3.41
N ALA A 75 3.30 -2.31 2.92
CA ALA A 75 3.26 -0.97 3.52
C ALA A 75 2.71 -1.03 4.95
N ALA A 76 1.66 -1.82 5.18
CA ALA A 76 1.09 -2.01 6.52
C ALA A 76 2.12 -2.62 7.48
N VAL A 77 2.84 -3.64 7.03
CA VAL A 77 3.90 -4.29 7.82
C VAL A 77 5.07 -3.33 8.08
N ASN A 78 5.50 -2.58 7.07
CA ASN A 78 6.57 -1.60 7.23
C ASN A 78 6.19 -0.51 8.25
N GLY A 79 4.94 -0.08 8.26
CA GLY A 79 4.43 0.85 9.27
C GLY A 79 4.51 0.28 10.67
N PHE A 80 4.13 -0.98 10.84
CA PHE A 80 4.27 -1.69 12.10
C PHE A 80 5.74 -1.80 12.53
N LEU A 81 6.63 -2.15 11.61
CA LEU A 81 8.06 -2.26 11.88
C LEU A 81 8.66 -0.92 12.33
N SER A 82 8.23 0.18 11.72
CA SER A 82 8.62 1.52 12.15
C SER A 82 8.18 1.81 13.58
N PHE A 83 6.94 1.44 13.92
CA PHE A 83 6.40 1.61 15.27
C PHE A 83 7.21 0.83 16.29
N MET A 84 7.58 -0.40 15.98
CA MET A 84 8.36 -1.28 16.88
C MET A 84 9.84 -0.93 16.92
N GLY A 85 10.32 -0.06 16.03
CA GLY A 85 11.73 0.24 15.92
C GLY A 85 12.55 -0.85 15.23
N TRP A 86 11.89 -1.74 14.49
CA TRP A 86 12.53 -2.85 13.77
C TRP A 86 12.78 -2.48 12.30
N CYS A 87 13.32 -1.29 12.08
CA CYS A 87 13.49 -0.72 10.73
C CYS A 87 14.39 -1.57 9.84
N GLU A 88 15.31 -2.33 10.42
CA GLU A 88 16.18 -3.25 9.68
C GLU A 88 15.41 -4.39 9.01
N CYS A 89 14.21 -4.68 9.46
CA CYS A 89 13.37 -5.73 8.88
C CYS A 89 12.50 -5.23 7.73
N LYS A 90 12.42 -3.92 7.49
CA LYS A 90 11.60 -3.37 6.42
C LYS A 90 12.01 -3.91 5.06
N VAL A 91 11.01 -4.21 4.22
CA VAL A 91 11.23 -4.66 2.85
C VAL A 91 10.75 -3.60 1.88
N LYS A 92 11.35 -3.59 0.69
CA LYS A 92 10.96 -2.65 -0.37
C LYS A 92 9.61 -3.06 -0.95
N LEU A 93 8.82 -2.06 -1.33
CA LEU A 93 7.61 -2.29 -2.11
C LEU A 93 7.97 -2.79 -3.49
N LEU A 94 7.04 -3.52 -4.12
CA LEU A 94 7.20 -3.93 -5.49
C LEU A 94 7.23 -2.69 -6.39
N ASN A 95 8.13 -2.69 -7.35
CA ASN A 95 8.22 -1.61 -8.32
C ASN A 95 7.11 -1.80 -9.36
N ILE A 96 5.98 -1.14 -9.14
CA ILE A 96 4.91 -1.09 -10.12
C ILE A 96 5.34 -0.10 -11.18
N GLN A 97 5.68 -0.62 -12.36
CA GLN A 97 6.13 0.24 -13.45
C GLN A 97 5.03 1.21 -13.84
N LYS A 98 5.36 2.49 -13.89
CA LYS A 98 4.46 3.54 -14.37
C LYS A 98 3.99 3.28 -15.81
N ALA A 99 4.71 2.45 -16.55
CA ALA A 99 4.31 2.00 -17.88
C ALA A 99 2.93 1.34 -17.88
N THR A 100 2.49 0.76 -16.77
CA THR A 100 1.12 0.23 -16.64
C THR A 100 0.07 1.34 -16.65
N PHE A 101 0.44 2.52 -16.18
CA PHE A 101 -0.42 3.71 -16.21
C PHE A 101 -0.23 4.53 -17.49
N CYS A 102 0.85 4.29 -18.19
CA CYS A 102 1.23 4.97 -19.43
C CYS A 102 1.08 4.05 -20.64
N ASP A 103 0.18 3.08 -20.58
CA ASP A 103 -0.19 2.27 -21.74
C ASP A 103 -0.80 3.20 -22.80
N PRO A 104 -0.21 3.32 -24.00
CA PRO A 104 -0.71 4.23 -25.03
C PRO A 104 -2.17 4.00 -25.39
N ASP A 105 -2.68 2.77 -25.22
CA ASP A 105 -4.07 2.44 -25.48
C ASP A 105 -5.02 2.88 -24.37
N LYS A 106 -4.51 3.19 -23.19
CA LYS A 106 -5.32 3.55 -22.00
C LYS A 106 -5.11 4.98 -21.55
N GLU A 107 -4.05 5.63 -21.99
CA GLU A 107 -3.72 6.98 -21.59
C GLU A 107 -4.44 7.99 -22.48
N LEU A 108 -5.13 8.95 -21.85
CA LEU A 108 -5.68 10.07 -22.58
C LEU A 108 -4.56 10.90 -23.16
N THR A 109 -4.52 11.03 -24.48
CA THR A 109 -3.59 11.96 -25.12
C THR A 109 -3.95 13.38 -24.71
N ARG A 110 -2.99 14.29 -24.81
CA ARG A 110 -3.23 15.71 -24.51
C ARG A 110 -4.38 16.28 -25.33
N ALA A 111 -4.52 15.85 -26.58
CA ALA A 111 -5.60 16.25 -27.45
C ALA A 111 -6.96 15.73 -26.98
N GLU A 112 -7.02 14.48 -26.52
CA GLU A 112 -8.26 13.88 -25.98
C GLU A 112 -8.67 14.56 -24.67
N TYR A 113 -7.71 14.82 -23.80
CA TYR A 113 -7.94 15.56 -22.54
C TYR A 113 -8.51 16.94 -22.83
N THR A 114 -7.91 17.69 -23.76
CA THR A 114 -8.36 19.02 -24.14
C THR A 114 -9.79 18.95 -24.73
N ARG A 115 -10.09 17.94 -25.51
CA ARG A 115 -11.45 17.73 -26.05
C ARG A 115 -12.48 17.49 -24.95
N LEU A 116 -12.16 16.67 -23.96
CA LEU A 116 -13.06 16.40 -22.84
C LEU A 116 -13.34 17.66 -22.04
N VAL A 117 -12.32 18.45 -21.73
CA VAL A 117 -12.46 19.70 -21.01
C VAL A 117 -13.33 20.69 -21.81
N ARG A 118 -13.07 20.83 -23.10
CA ARG A 118 -13.87 21.71 -23.97
C ARG A 118 -15.32 21.27 -24.09
N ALA A 119 -15.56 19.97 -24.23
CA ALA A 119 -16.91 19.44 -24.29
C ALA A 119 -17.69 19.75 -23.00
N ALA A 120 -17.04 19.58 -21.85
CA ALA A 120 -17.65 19.91 -20.56
C ALA A 120 -17.94 21.41 -20.42
N GLU A 121 -17.05 22.26 -20.90
CA GLU A 121 -17.24 23.71 -20.89
C GLU A 121 -18.37 24.15 -21.82
N GLN A 122 -18.45 23.57 -23.01
CA GLN A 122 -19.51 23.85 -23.99
C GLN A 122 -20.89 23.49 -23.51
N GLU A 123 -20.98 22.43 -22.69
CA GLU A 123 -22.22 22.02 -22.05
C GLU A 123 -22.59 22.90 -20.85
N GLY A 124 -21.74 23.86 -20.50
CA GLY A 124 -21.95 24.73 -19.36
C GLY A 124 -21.69 24.09 -18.00
N ASN A 125 -21.06 22.93 -18.00
CA ASN A 125 -20.78 22.18 -16.78
C ASN A 125 -19.35 22.40 -16.30
N GLN A 126 -19.09 23.56 -15.73
CA GLN A 126 -17.77 23.93 -15.23
C GLN A 126 -17.29 23.00 -14.11
N ARG A 127 -18.20 22.43 -13.32
CA ARG A 127 -17.86 21.47 -12.27
C ARG A 127 -17.24 20.22 -12.84
N LEU A 128 -17.80 19.69 -13.93
CA LEU A 128 -17.27 18.50 -14.59
C LEU A 128 -15.91 18.79 -15.21
N SER A 129 -15.73 19.94 -15.83
CA SER A 129 -14.45 20.37 -16.39
C SER A 129 -13.36 20.45 -15.32
N LEU A 130 -13.65 21.09 -14.19
CA LEU A 130 -12.72 21.20 -13.06
C LEU A 130 -12.40 19.82 -12.46
N LEU A 131 -13.38 18.94 -12.37
CA LEU A 131 -13.20 17.59 -11.86
C LEU A 131 -12.27 16.78 -12.77
N ILE A 132 -12.47 16.85 -14.07
CA ILE A 132 -11.61 16.17 -15.05
C ILE A 132 -10.18 16.70 -14.94
N GLN A 133 -10.00 18.00 -14.85
CA GLN A 133 -8.68 18.62 -14.68
C GLN A 133 -8.00 18.19 -13.39
N ALA A 134 -8.74 18.13 -12.29
CA ALA A 134 -8.21 17.69 -11.00
C ALA A 134 -7.78 16.24 -11.04
N ILE A 135 -8.58 15.35 -11.64
CA ILE A 135 -8.25 13.91 -11.76
C ILE A 135 -7.00 13.73 -12.60
N CYS A 136 -6.89 14.43 -13.73
CA CYS A 136 -5.73 14.31 -14.61
C CYS A 136 -4.47 14.95 -14.03
N ALA A 137 -4.61 15.97 -13.20
CA ALA A 137 -3.48 16.61 -12.53
C ALA A 137 -2.93 15.78 -11.37
N THR A 138 -3.80 15.02 -10.68
CA THR A 138 -3.42 14.19 -9.53
C THR A 138 -3.13 12.75 -9.89
N GLY A 139 -3.59 12.33 -11.04
CA GLY A 139 -3.36 10.98 -11.56
C GLY A 139 -2.00 10.84 -12.17
#